data_d77e61675d378aa28ec9e1a81f753461
#
_entry.id   d77e61675d378aa28ec9e1a81f753461
#
_cell.length_a   1.000
_cell.length_b   1.000
_cell.length_c   1.000
_cell.angle_alpha   90.00
_cell.angle_beta   90.00
_cell.angle_gamma   90.00
#
_symmetry.space_group_name_H-M   'P 1'
#
loop_
_entity.id
_entity.type
_entity.pdbx_description
1 polymer ?
#
loop_
_entity_poly.entity_id
_entity_poly.type
_entity_poly.pdbx_seq_one_letter_code
_entity_poly.pdbx_strand_id
1 'polypeptide(L)'
;DLQAQASMGQPLEADANRLAFADPEFLLRRETRGIRFQLEMLKPDLAQSELGIESTVVVFGSARILAPEKAQAAVAEVEMQADEKLLSQARKRLQLASYYDQARAFARTVARYTAHQSDPEKRLFICTGGGPGIMEAANRGAYDEGALNVGLKDRKSTRLNSSHT
;
A
#
# COMPACT_ATOMS: atom_id res chain seq x y z
N ASP A 1 -22.13 -22.45 9.78
CA ASP A 1 -20.84 -23.06 9.43
C ASP A 1 -21.14 -24.42 8.80
N LEU A 2 -20.95 -24.56 7.47
CA LEU A 2 -21.25 -25.74 6.67
C LEU A 2 -20.52 -27.01 7.16
N GLN A 3 -19.32 -26.84 7.70
CA GLN A 3 -18.55 -27.97 8.28
C GLN A 3 -19.16 -28.45 9.59
N ALA A 4 -19.69 -27.56 10.40
CA ALA A 4 -20.39 -27.91 11.62
C ALA A 4 -21.73 -28.62 11.32
N GLN A 5 -22.46 -28.20 10.30
CA GLN A 5 -23.69 -28.85 9.86
C GLN A 5 -23.43 -30.25 9.28
N ALA A 6 -22.37 -30.40 8.48
CA ALA A 6 -21.95 -31.69 7.94
C ALA A 6 -21.53 -32.67 9.05
N SER A 7 -20.86 -32.20 10.09
CA SER A 7 -20.45 -33.02 11.24
C SER A 7 -21.62 -33.47 12.13
N MET A 8 -22.77 -32.77 12.06
CA MET A 8 -24.00 -33.12 12.79
C MET A 8 -24.92 -34.02 11.97
N GLY A 9 -24.51 -34.49 10.78
CA GLY A 9 -25.33 -35.33 9.90
C GLY A 9 -26.56 -34.61 9.32
N GLN A 10 -26.61 -33.29 9.37
CA GLN A 10 -27.66 -32.53 8.74
C GLN A 10 -27.45 -32.47 7.21
N PRO A 11 -28.50 -32.60 6.38
CA PRO A 11 -28.38 -32.48 4.94
C PRO A 11 -27.85 -31.09 4.62
N LEU A 12 -26.79 -31.03 3.79
CA LEU A 12 -26.29 -29.78 3.25
C LEU A 12 -27.41 -29.09 2.46
N GLU A 13 -27.57 -27.78 2.66
CA GLU A 13 -28.55 -27.01 1.94
C GLU A 13 -28.31 -27.18 0.43
N ALA A 14 -29.37 -27.47 -0.34
CA ALA A 14 -29.26 -27.59 -1.79
C ALA A 14 -28.76 -26.27 -2.36
N ASP A 15 -27.87 -26.30 -3.37
CA ASP A 15 -27.28 -25.11 -4.01
C ASP A 15 -28.32 -24.07 -4.42
N ALA A 16 -29.50 -24.53 -4.84
CA ALA A 16 -30.63 -23.67 -5.20
C ALA A 16 -31.20 -22.84 -4.04
N ASN A 17 -30.99 -23.27 -2.80
CA ASN A 17 -31.47 -22.57 -1.60
C ASN A 17 -30.42 -21.68 -0.97
N ARG A 18 -29.17 -21.76 -1.43
CA ARG A 18 -28.07 -20.94 -0.90
C ARG A 18 -28.24 -19.50 -1.36
N LEU A 19 -28.19 -18.56 -0.42
CA LEU A 19 -28.24 -17.13 -0.74
C LEU A 19 -27.02 -16.73 -1.57
N ALA A 20 -27.22 -15.98 -2.65
CA ALA A 20 -26.17 -15.63 -3.60
C ALA A 20 -24.92 -14.99 -2.96
N PHE A 21 -25.10 -14.15 -1.93
CA PHE A 21 -23.98 -13.52 -1.21
C PHE A 21 -23.22 -14.50 -0.31
N ALA A 22 -23.82 -15.64 0.05
CA ALA A 22 -23.22 -16.69 0.88
C ALA A 22 -22.71 -17.87 0.01
N ASP A 23 -22.81 -17.76 -1.32
CA ASP A 23 -22.33 -18.76 -2.27
C ASP A 23 -21.03 -18.30 -2.95
N PRO A 24 -19.86 -18.78 -2.47
CA PRO A 24 -18.58 -18.42 -3.06
C PRO A 24 -18.44 -18.88 -4.51
N GLU A 25 -19.02 -20.03 -4.90
CA GLU A 25 -18.94 -20.53 -6.27
C GLU A 25 -19.71 -19.63 -7.22
N PHE A 26 -20.90 -19.22 -6.83
CA PHE A 26 -21.69 -18.24 -7.59
C PHE A 26 -20.94 -16.91 -7.69
N LEU A 27 -20.41 -16.40 -6.57
CA LEU A 27 -19.69 -15.12 -6.54
C LEU A 27 -18.40 -15.14 -7.38
N LEU A 28 -17.78 -16.30 -7.61
CA LEU A 28 -16.56 -16.44 -8.39
C LEU A 28 -16.81 -16.64 -9.90
N ARG A 29 -18.06 -16.76 -10.34
CA ARG A 29 -18.41 -16.87 -11.76
C ARG A 29 -17.98 -15.64 -12.56
N ARG A 30 -17.82 -15.83 -13.87
CA ARG A 30 -17.45 -14.73 -14.78
C ARG A 30 -18.50 -13.63 -14.80
N GLU A 31 -19.77 -14.01 -14.76
CA GLU A 31 -20.93 -13.14 -14.82
C GLU A 31 -21.03 -12.19 -13.62
N THR A 32 -20.56 -12.62 -12.45
CA THR A 32 -20.56 -11.83 -11.21
C THR A 32 -19.32 -10.93 -11.07
N ARG A 33 -18.43 -10.90 -12.08
CA ARG A 33 -17.20 -10.10 -12.03
C ARG A 33 -17.46 -8.62 -11.78
N GLY A 34 -18.50 -8.06 -12.38
CA GLY A 34 -18.87 -6.65 -12.17
C GLY A 34 -19.23 -6.33 -10.72
N ILE A 35 -20.00 -7.21 -10.07
CA ILE A 35 -20.38 -7.06 -8.67
C ILE A 35 -19.15 -7.16 -7.77
N ARG A 36 -18.28 -8.13 -8.01
CA ARG A 36 -17.02 -8.25 -7.25
C ARG A 36 -16.16 -7.01 -7.37
N PHE A 37 -16.07 -6.44 -8.57
CA PHE A 37 -15.31 -5.21 -8.77
C PHE A 37 -15.88 -4.03 -7.97
N GLN A 38 -17.20 -3.91 -7.91
CA GLN A 38 -17.87 -2.90 -7.08
C GLN A 38 -17.56 -3.11 -5.59
N LEU A 39 -17.58 -4.36 -5.10
CA LEU A 39 -17.24 -4.68 -3.71
C LEU A 39 -15.77 -4.35 -3.38
N GLU A 40 -14.84 -4.62 -4.32
CA GLU A 40 -13.41 -4.28 -4.15
C GLU A 40 -13.17 -2.77 -4.11
N MET A 41 -14.02 -1.97 -4.76
CA MET A 41 -13.97 -0.51 -4.67
C MET A 41 -14.63 0.02 -3.39
N LEU A 42 -15.78 -0.54 -3.03
CA LEU A 42 -16.57 -0.08 -1.89
C LEU A 42 -15.87 -0.37 -0.55
N LYS A 43 -15.22 -1.53 -0.43
CA LYS A 43 -14.59 -1.93 0.84
C LYS A 43 -13.52 -0.97 1.33
N PRO A 44 -12.53 -0.54 0.52
CA PRO A 44 -11.56 0.46 0.97
C PRO A 44 -12.18 1.84 1.18
N ASP A 45 -13.20 2.21 0.40
CA ASP A 45 -13.90 3.48 0.54
C ASP A 45 -14.60 3.59 1.90
N LEU A 46 -15.37 2.57 2.28
CA LEU A 46 -16.00 2.49 3.60
C LEU A 46 -14.96 2.50 4.72
N ALA A 47 -13.87 1.74 4.59
CA ALA A 47 -12.82 1.70 5.61
C ALA A 47 -12.13 3.06 5.78
N GLN A 48 -11.94 3.82 4.71
CA GLN A 48 -11.41 5.19 4.78
C GLN A 48 -12.40 6.13 5.47
N SER A 49 -13.68 6.06 5.11
CA SER A 49 -14.73 6.88 5.72
C SER A 49 -14.87 6.61 7.23
N GLU A 50 -14.82 5.35 7.66
CA GLU A 50 -14.84 4.95 9.08
C GLU A 50 -13.65 5.53 9.87
N LEU A 51 -12.51 5.74 9.20
CA LEU A 51 -11.31 6.36 9.79
C LEU A 51 -11.30 7.89 9.66
N GLY A 52 -12.34 8.49 9.08
CA GLY A 52 -12.42 9.92 8.83
C GLY A 52 -11.45 10.41 7.74
N ILE A 53 -11.06 9.52 6.81
CA ILE A 53 -10.22 9.84 5.66
C ILE A 53 -11.13 10.17 4.48
N GLU A 54 -11.44 11.44 4.29
CA GLU A 54 -12.31 11.91 3.21
C GLU A 54 -11.50 12.44 2.02
N SER A 55 -10.36 13.08 2.29
CA SER A 55 -9.53 13.68 1.25
C SER A 55 -8.10 13.19 1.33
N THR A 56 -7.55 12.77 0.20
CA THR A 56 -6.18 12.24 0.12
C THR A 56 -5.31 13.03 -0.83
N VAL A 57 -4.03 13.14 -0.50
CA VAL A 57 -2.97 13.60 -1.39
C VAL A 57 -2.26 12.38 -1.94
N VAL A 58 -2.45 12.13 -3.24
CA VAL A 58 -1.86 10.96 -3.89
C VAL A 58 -0.42 11.24 -4.29
N VAL A 59 0.51 10.41 -3.79
CA VAL A 59 1.94 10.53 -4.07
C VAL A 59 2.41 9.32 -4.87
N PHE A 60 2.85 9.59 -6.10
CA PHE A 60 3.53 8.63 -6.95
C PHE A 60 4.98 9.05 -7.17
N GLY A 61 5.82 8.07 -7.46
CA GLY A 61 7.21 8.35 -7.79
C GLY A 61 8.01 7.09 -8.04
N SER A 62 9.29 7.29 -8.37
CA SER A 62 10.17 6.21 -8.75
C SER A 62 10.47 5.27 -7.57
N ALA A 63 10.28 3.98 -7.80
CA ALA A 63 10.69 2.91 -6.89
C ALA A 63 12.22 2.74 -6.80
N ARG A 64 12.98 3.37 -7.72
CA ARG A 64 14.45 3.25 -7.80
C ARG A 64 15.19 4.27 -6.92
N ILE A 65 14.49 5.26 -6.38
CA ILE A 65 15.07 6.24 -5.47
C ILE A 65 15.15 5.61 -4.09
N LEU A 66 16.38 5.39 -3.64
CA LEU A 66 16.64 4.73 -2.36
C LEU A 66 16.60 5.74 -1.21
N ALA A 67 16.30 5.23 -0.02
CA ALA A 67 16.56 5.99 1.21
C ALA A 67 18.06 6.33 1.31
N PRO A 68 18.44 7.50 1.85
CA PRO A 68 19.84 7.94 1.91
C PRO A 68 20.79 6.90 2.52
N GLU A 69 20.36 6.24 3.60
CA GLU A 69 21.17 5.23 4.27
C GLU A 69 21.45 4.02 3.37
N LYS A 70 20.44 3.58 2.60
CA LYS A 70 20.58 2.48 1.64
C LYS A 70 21.46 2.88 0.45
N ALA A 71 21.33 4.13 0.01
CA ALA A 71 22.14 4.65 -1.10
C ALA A 71 23.61 4.80 -0.68
N GLN A 72 23.88 5.25 0.53
CA GLN A 72 25.25 5.34 1.11
C GLN A 72 25.87 3.96 1.28
N ALA A 73 25.11 3.00 1.84
CA ALA A 73 25.57 1.61 1.98
C ALA A 73 25.94 0.99 0.62
N ALA A 74 25.14 1.25 -0.43
CA ALA A 74 25.42 0.75 -1.78
C ALA A 74 26.70 1.37 -2.38
N VAL A 75 27.01 2.64 -2.08
CA VAL A 75 28.28 3.26 -2.50
C VAL A 75 29.45 2.58 -1.79
N ALA A 76 29.39 2.42 -0.48
CA ALA A 76 30.46 1.80 0.32
C ALA A 76 30.73 0.34 -0.13
N GLU A 77 29.68 -0.42 -0.46
CA GLU A 77 29.81 -1.79 -0.96
C GLU A 77 30.56 -1.85 -2.30
N VAL A 78 30.23 -0.94 -3.22
CA VAL A 78 30.85 -0.91 -4.55
C VAL A 78 32.27 -0.37 -4.49
N GLU A 79 32.60 0.56 -3.58
CA GLU A 79 33.97 1.05 -3.36
C GLU A 79 34.92 -0.09 -2.98
N MET A 80 34.46 -1.10 -2.24
CA MET A 80 35.26 -2.28 -1.89
C MET A 80 35.51 -3.20 -3.09
N GLN A 81 34.66 -3.14 -4.16
CA GLN A 81 34.78 -3.98 -5.35
C GLN A 81 35.68 -3.36 -6.43
N ALA A 82 36.10 -2.10 -6.28
CA ALA A 82 36.95 -1.35 -7.20
C ALA A 82 36.44 -1.27 -8.67
N ASP A 83 35.12 -1.35 -8.87
CA ASP A 83 34.48 -1.19 -10.19
C ASP A 83 34.04 0.27 -10.38
N GLU A 84 34.78 1.00 -11.20
CA GLU A 84 34.54 2.42 -11.46
C GLU A 84 33.18 2.72 -12.10
N LYS A 85 32.68 1.82 -12.95
CA LYS A 85 31.38 1.97 -13.61
C LYS A 85 30.23 1.80 -12.62
N LEU A 86 30.30 0.79 -11.77
CA LEU A 86 29.31 0.57 -10.72
C LEU A 86 29.35 1.68 -9.69
N LEU A 87 30.54 2.18 -9.35
CA LEU A 87 30.71 3.29 -8.42
C LEU A 87 30.07 4.59 -8.95
N SER A 88 30.26 4.90 -10.24
CA SER A 88 29.61 6.04 -10.88
C SER A 88 28.06 5.94 -10.80
N GLN A 89 27.52 4.75 -11.03
CA GLN A 89 26.08 4.52 -10.91
C GLN A 89 25.57 4.64 -9.47
N ALA A 90 26.31 4.09 -8.51
CA ALA A 90 25.97 4.18 -7.08
C ALA A 90 25.97 5.63 -6.59
N ARG A 91 26.97 6.43 -6.99
CA ARG A 91 27.05 7.87 -6.66
C ARG A 91 25.88 8.66 -7.26
N LYS A 92 25.45 8.36 -8.50
CA LYS A 92 24.26 8.98 -9.11
C LYS A 92 22.98 8.64 -8.30
N ARG A 93 22.85 7.38 -7.85
CA ARG A 93 21.71 6.98 -7.00
C ARG A 93 21.73 7.70 -5.66
N LEU A 94 22.91 7.91 -5.08
CA LEU A 94 23.06 8.67 -3.84
C LEU A 94 22.63 10.14 -4.02
N GLN A 95 22.98 10.79 -5.13
CA GLN A 95 22.50 12.14 -5.43
C GLN A 95 20.96 12.19 -5.53
N LEU A 96 20.33 11.17 -6.12
CA LEU A 96 18.89 11.08 -6.23
C LEU A 96 18.18 10.79 -4.89
N ALA A 97 18.91 10.31 -3.88
CA ALA A 97 18.36 10.04 -2.55
C ALA A 97 17.82 11.30 -1.87
N SER A 98 18.29 12.50 -2.26
CA SER A 98 17.71 13.77 -1.78
C SER A 98 16.21 13.91 -2.08
N TYR A 99 15.72 13.32 -3.18
CA TYR A 99 14.29 13.31 -3.50
C TYR A 99 13.48 12.41 -2.56
N TYR A 100 14.10 11.38 -1.99
CA TYR A 100 13.47 10.58 -0.92
C TYR A 100 13.20 11.45 0.30
N ASP A 101 14.20 12.21 0.74
CA ASP A 101 14.05 13.12 1.89
C ASP A 101 13.04 14.22 1.62
N GLN A 102 13.01 14.76 0.41
CA GLN A 102 12.01 15.77 0.02
C GLN A 102 10.58 15.20 0.06
N ALA A 103 10.37 13.99 -0.46
CA ALA A 103 9.07 13.34 -0.41
C ALA A 103 8.63 13.03 1.03
N ARG A 104 9.58 12.61 1.89
CA ARG A 104 9.33 12.39 3.32
C ARG A 104 9.00 13.69 4.04
N ALA A 105 9.74 14.76 3.77
CA ALA A 105 9.48 16.10 4.35
C ALA A 105 8.13 16.67 3.88
N PHE A 106 7.79 16.50 2.61
CA PHE A 106 6.49 16.89 2.07
C PHE A 106 5.35 16.21 2.83
N ALA A 107 5.43 14.89 3.00
CA ALA A 107 4.40 14.13 3.72
C ALA A 107 4.28 14.53 5.20
N ARG A 108 5.40 14.84 5.87
CA ARG A 108 5.37 15.43 7.23
C ARG A 108 4.62 16.76 7.23
N THR A 109 4.85 17.61 6.24
CA THR A 109 4.15 18.90 6.13
C THR A 109 2.63 18.71 5.99
N VAL A 110 2.20 17.77 5.14
CA VAL A 110 0.78 17.42 4.98
C VAL A 110 0.20 16.89 6.29
N ALA A 111 0.92 16.01 6.98
CA ALA A 111 0.48 15.45 8.27
C ALA A 111 0.32 16.53 9.34
N ARG A 112 1.28 17.44 9.47
CA ARG A 112 1.22 18.58 10.40
C ARG A 112 0.07 19.51 10.06
N TYR A 113 -0.14 19.81 8.77
CA TYR A 113 -1.28 20.60 8.34
C TYR A 113 -2.59 19.96 8.81
N THR A 114 -2.76 18.65 8.57
CA THR A 114 -3.95 17.90 8.98
C THR A 114 -4.17 17.91 10.49
N ALA A 115 -3.11 17.77 11.28
CA ALA A 115 -3.19 17.80 12.75
C ALA A 115 -3.72 19.14 13.30
N HIS A 116 -3.57 20.23 12.57
CA HIS A 116 -4.06 21.56 12.96
C HIS A 116 -5.46 21.89 12.39
N GLN A 117 -6.06 20.99 11.58
CA GLN A 117 -7.41 21.20 11.04
C GLN A 117 -8.48 20.73 12.01
N SER A 118 -9.29 21.67 12.50
CA SER A 118 -10.50 21.36 13.26
C SER A 118 -11.64 20.83 12.38
N ASP A 119 -11.67 21.27 11.11
CA ASP A 119 -12.66 20.87 10.12
C ASP A 119 -12.24 19.56 9.45
N PRO A 120 -13.00 18.45 9.61
CA PRO A 120 -12.66 17.16 9.00
C PRO A 120 -12.54 17.23 7.46
N GLU A 121 -13.36 18.03 6.79
CA GLU A 121 -13.36 18.17 5.32
C GLU A 121 -12.05 18.77 4.78
N LYS A 122 -11.30 19.49 5.61
CA LYS A 122 -10.02 20.11 5.26
C LYS A 122 -8.81 19.23 5.58
N ARG A 123 -9.02 18.09 6.22
CA ARG A 123 -7.93 17.15 6.52
C ARG A 123 -7.47 16.45 5.27
N LEU A 124 -6.16 16.34 5.13
CA LEU A 124 -5.50 15.71 3.98
C LEU A 124 -4.63 14.55 4.44
N PHE A 125 -4.81 13.40 3.84
CA PHE A 125 -4.04 12.20 4.19
C PHE A 125 -3.19 11.74 3.00
N ILE A 126 -1.98 11.27 3.27
CA ILE A 126 -1.12 10.72 2.23
C ILE A 126 -1.69 9.39 1.74
N CYS A 127 -1.81 9.26 0.42
CA CYS A 127 -2.17 8.02 -0.26
C CYS A 127 -1.09 7.66 -1.27
N THR A 128 -0.67 6.40 -1.28
CA THR A 128 0.34 5.90 -2.23
C THR A 128 -0.05 4.53 -2.78
N GLY A 129 0.66 4.06 -3.80
CA GLY A 129 0.55 2.67 -4.28
C GLY A 129 1.25 1.64 -3.38
N GLY A 130 1.77 2.02 -2.20
CA GLY A 130 2.43 1.11 -1.26
C GLY A 130 3.77 0.53 -1.74
N GLY A 131 4.35 1.07 -2.81
CA GLY A 131 5.63 0.66 -3.37
C GLY A 131 6.84 1.29 -2.67
N PRO A 132 8.07 0.83 -3.01
CA PRO A 132 9.31 1.39 -2.48
C PRO A 132 9.63 2.77 -3.07
N GLY A 133 10.69 3.39 -2.57
CA GLY A 133 11.22 4.65 -3.06
C GLY A 133 10.40 5.85 -2.61
N ILE A 134 9.98 6.70 -3.54
CA ILE A 134 9.24 7.94 -3.24
C ILE A 134 7.93 7.65 -2.49
N MET A 135 7.23 6.60 -2.85
CA MET A 135 5.98 6.20 -2.18
C MET A 135 6.24 5.76 -0.73
N GLU A 136 7.29 4.96 -0.51
CA GLU A 136 7.73 4.59 0.85
C GLU A 136 8.11 5.82 1.66
N ALA A 137 8.85 6.77 1.06
CA ALA A 137 9.25 8.00 1.72
C ALA A 137 8.05 8.83 2.19
N ALA A 138 7.03 8.96 1.34
CA ALA A 138 5.82 9.69 1.68
C ALA A 138 5.04 9.00 2.83
N ASN A 139 4.86 7.68 2.77
CA ASN A 139 4.20 6.95 3.86
C ASN A 139 4.98 7.07 5.19
N ARG A 140 6.32 6.98 5.13
CA ARG A 140 7.16 7.18 6.31
C ARG A 140 7.04 8.60 6.86
N GLY A 141 6.99 9.62 5.99
CA GLY A 141 6.82 11.00 6.42
C GLY A 141 5.52 11.25 7.17
N ALA A 142 4.40 10.68 6.73
CA ALA A 142 3.14 10.73 7.44
C ALA A 142 3.21 9.97 8.77
N TYR A 143 3.81 8.78 8.77
CA TYR A 143 3.99 7.96 9.97
C TYR A 143 4.88 8.64 11.03
N ASP A 144 5.92 9.35 10.63
CA ASP A 144 6.82 10.09 11.55
C ASP A 144 6.07 11.13 12.41
N GLU A 145 4.96 11.65 11.89
CA GLU A 145 4.10 12.63 12.59
C GLU A 145 2.87 11.96 13.24
N GLY A 146 2.83 10.63 13.29
CA GLY A 146 1.71 9.86 13.85
C GLY A 146 0.42 9.95 13.04
N ALA A 147 0.47 10.41 11.79
CA ALA A 147 -0.70 10.55 10.94
C ALA A 147 -1.05 9.25 10.23
N LEU A 148 -2.37 9.04 10.03
CA LEU A 148 -2.87 7.99 9.15
C LEU A 148 -2.38 8.21 7.72
N ASN A 149 -2.10 7.12 7.03
CA ASN A 149 -1.79 7.13 5.60
C ASN A 149 -2.34 5.88 4.91
N VAL A 150 -2.57 5.96 3.61
CA VAL A 150 -3.17 4.90 2.80
C VAL A 150 -2.12 4.34 1.85
N GLY A 151 -1.91 3.03 1.90
CA GLY A 151 -1.08 2.30 0.95
C GLY A 151 -1.92 1.32 0.14
N LEU A 152 -2.17 1.60 -1.13
CA LEU A 152 -2.90 0.70 -2.02
C LEU A 152 -1.97 -0.42 -2.47
N LYS A 153 -2.17 -1.63 -1.97
CA LYS A 153 -1.34 -2.79 -2.30
C LYS A 153 -2.00 -3.67 -3.35
N ASP A 154 -1.35 -3.85 -4.51
CA ASP A 154 -1.78 -4.84 -5.49
C ASP A 154 -1.54 -6.26 -4.95
N ARG A 155 -2.58 -7.10 -4.94
CA ARG A 155 -2.48 -8.52 -4.53
C ARG A 155 -1.48 -9.32 -5.35
N LYS A 156 -1.19 -8.92 -6.60
CA LYS A 156 -0.20 -9.59 -7.46
C LYS A 156 1.24 -9.39 -6.99
N SER A 157 1.56 -8.29 -6.33
CA SER A 157 2.91 -8.02 -5.82
C SER A 157 3.28 -8.85 -4.60
N THR A 158 2.31 -9.50 -3.93
CA THR A 158 2.54 -10.30 -2.73
C THR A 158 3.21 -11.65 -3.02
N ARG A 159 3.16 -12.13 -4.28
CA ARG A 159 3.80 -13.40 -4.68
C ARG A 159 5.31 -13.31 -4.93
N LEU A 160 5.86 -12.10 -5.08
CA LEU A 160 7.28 -11.91 -5.36
C LEU A 160 8.15 -11.71 -4.11
N ASN A 161 7.55 -11.49 -2.93
CA ASN A 161 8.29 -11.27 -1.68
C ASN A 161 8.31 -12.46 -0.71
N SER A 162 7.78 -13.64 -1.12
CA SER A 162 7.78 -14.84 -0.27
C SER A 162 8.96 -15.81 -0.52
N SER A 163 10.00 -15.37 -1.22
CA SER A 163 11.18 -16.19 -1.51
C SER A 163 12.48 -15.65 -0.95
N HIS A 164 12.45 -15.03 0.23
CA HIS A 164 13.66 -14.79 1.03
C HIS A 164 13.35 -15.05 2.51
N THR A 165 13.40 -16.30 2.85
CA THR A 165 13.77 -16.81 4.17
C THR A 165 14.93 -17.75 4.02
#